data_acdbf3d7537cd579bda84ba87d2f956d
#
_entry.id   acdbf3d7537cd579bda84ba87d2f956d
#
_cell.length_a   1.000
_cell.length_b   1.000
_cell.length_c   1.000
_cell.angle_alpha   90.00
_cell.angle_beta   90.00
_cell.angle_gamma   90.00
#
_symmetry.space_group_name_H-M   'P 1'
#
loop_
_entity.id
_entity.type
_entity.pdbx_description
1 polymer ?
#
loop_
_entity_poly.entity_id
_entity_poly.type
_entity_poly.pdbx_seq_one_letter_code
_entity_poly.pdbx_strand_id
1 'polypeptide(L)'
;MNTPTDIVRGFYNALGHGDVPGVLALLCDDLEWTEAERFPYYSGTWRSPQEVLDKLLVPLMRDWRDFSATAHDFVAEGDRVVSLGVYSGTAKATDKSMTAPFAHVWTVRDGRITKFGMYTDTAKVLEALAPHSSEDKPASAFRSDASR
;
A
#
# COMPACT_ATOMS: atom_id res chain seq x y z
N MET A 1 -16.89 -22.52 3.46
CA MET A 1 -17.33 -21.15 3.09
C MET A 1 -16.36 -20.14 3.67
N ASN A 2 -15.91 -19.19 2.85
CA ASN A 2 -14.91 -18.25 3.30
C ASN A 2 -15.54 -17.09 4.05
N THR A 3 -14.94 -16.74 5.18
CA THR A 3 -15.32 -15.55 5.94
C THR A 3 -14.75 -14.31 5.25
N PRO A 4 -15.25 -13.11 5.57
CA PRO A 4 -14.63 -11.88 5.08
C PRO A 4 -13.12 -11.82 5.36
N THR A 5 -12.68 -12.25 6.54
CA THR A 5 -11.25 -12.29 6.86
C THR A 5 -10.50 -13.23 5.93
N ASP A 6 -11.07 -14.38 5.60
CA ASP A 6 -10.43 -15.33 4.66
C ASP A 6 -10.23 -14.70 3.29
N ILE A 7 -11.21 -13.94 2.82
CA ILE A 7 -11.11 -13.25 1.54
C ILE A 7 -9.98 -12.21 1.58
N VAL A 8 -9.90 -11.44 2.65
CA VAL A 8 -8.83 -10.44 2.80
C VAL A 8 -7.47 -11.10 2.89
N ARG A 9 -7.34 -12.21 3.63
CA ARG A 9 -6.09 -12.97 3.67
C ARG A 9 -5.71 -13.48 2.29
N GLY A 10 -6.70 -13.91 1.51
CA GLY A 10 -6.47 -14.34 0.13
C GLY A 10 -5.90 -13.24 -0.74
N PHE A 11 -6.36 -12.01 -0.51
CA PHE A 11 -5.83 -10.84 -1.24
C PHE A 11 -4.33 -10.68 -0.97
N TYR A 12 -3.92 -10.67 0.30
CA TYR A 12 -2.50 -10.51 0.64
C TYR A 12 -1.66 -11.68 0.12
N ASN A 13 -2.22 -12.88 0.17
CA ASN A 13 -1.52 -14.06 -0.32
C ASN A 13 -1.27 -13.96 -1.83
N ALA A 14 -2.30 -13.60 -2.60
CA ALA A 14 -2.16 -13.44 -4.04
C ALA A 14 -1.18 -12.30 -4.37
N LEU A 15 -1.30 -11.18 -3.65
CA LEU A 15 -0.41 -10.04 -3.86
C LEU A 15 1.04 -10.43 -3.58
N GLY A 16 1.28 -11.15 -2.49
CA GLY A 16 2.63 -11.56 -2.10
C GLY A 16 3.27 -12.55 -3.08
N HIS A 17 2.46 -13.26 -3.86
CA HIS A 17 2.96 -14.18 -4.89
C HIS A 17 3.03 -13.53 -6.27
N GLY A 18 2.70 -12.25 -6.38
CA GLY A 18 2.65 -11.59 -7.67
C GLY A 18 1.54 -12.10 -8.57
N ASP A 19 0.52 -12.71 -7.98
CA ASP A 19 -0.61 -13.27 -8.73
C ASP A 19 -1.65 -12.18 -8.99
N VAL A 20 -1.39 -11.35 -9.98
CA VAL A 20 -2.27 -10.23 -10.32
C VAL A 20 -3.68 -10.71 -10.69
N PRO A 21 -3.85 -11.73 -11.55
CA PRO A 21 -5.21 -12.21 -11.81
C PRO A 21 -5.93 -12.66 -10.55
N GLY A 22 -5.23 -13.29 -9.61
CA GLY A 22 -5.80 -13.72 -8.34
C GLY A 22 -6.24 -12.54 -7.49
N VAL A 23 -5.46 -11.47 -7.48
CA VAL A 23 -5.84 -10.23 -6.77
C VAL A 23 -7.12 -9.65 -7.38
N LEU A 24 -7.14 -9.48 -8.70
CA LEU A 24 -8.28 -8.85 -9.37
C LEU A 24 -9.54 -9.68 -9.26
N ALA A 25 -9.42 -11.00 -9.22
CA ALA A 25 -10.57 -11.89 -9.11
C ALA A 25 -11.31 -11.75 -7.77
N LEU A 26 -10.64 -11.23 -6.75
CA LEU A 26 -11.25 -10.99 -5.43
C LEU A 26 -12.00 -9.67 -5.37
N LEU A 27 -11.84 -8.80 -6.34
CA LEU A 27 -12.44 -7.48 -6.35
C LEU A 27 -13.76 -7.49 -7.10
N CYS A 28 -14.75 -6.80 -6.54
CA CYS A 28 -16.04 -6.65 -7.19
C CYS A 28 -15.90 -5.71 -8.40
N ASP A 29 -16.72 -5.93 -9.42
CA ASP A 29 -16.62 -5.13 -10.66
C ASP A 29 -16.88 -3.65 -10.44
N ASP A 30 -17.72 -3.32 -9.47
CA ASP A 30 -18.08 -1.93 -9.14
C ASP A 30 -17.60 -1.54 -7.75
N LEU A 31 -16.41 -1.99 -7.38
CA LEU A 31 -15.85 -1.69 -6.07
C LEU A 31 -15.58 -0.19 -5.89
N GLU A 32 -15.35 0.19 -4.65
CA GLU A 32 -14.89 1.54 -4.31
C GLU A 32 -13.55 1.40 -3.60
N TRP A 33 -12.49 1.87 -4.25
CA TRP A 33 -11.12 1.74 -3.73
C TRP A 33 -10.53 3.13 -3.55
N THR A 34 -10.14 3.47 -2.33
CA THR A 34 -9.58 4.80 -2.04
C THR A 34 -8.28 4.66 -1.27
N GLU A 35 -7.21 5.28 -1.80
CA GLU A 35 -5.93 5.37 -1.13
C GLU A 35 -5.90 6.60 -0.24
N ALA A 36 -4.90 6.70 0.64
CA ALA A 36 -4.71 7.90 1.46
C ALA A 36 -4.40 9.10 0.55
N GLU A 37 -4.93 10.27 0.89
CA GLU A 37 -4.85 11.45 0.02
C GLU A 37 -3.44 11.88 -0.34
N ARG A 38 -2.49 11.69 0.55
CA ARG A 38 -1.09 12.05 0.27
C ARG A 38 -0.26 10.91 -0.26
N PHE A 39 -0.87 9.75 -0.47
CA PHE A 39 -0.17 8.65 -1.12
C PHE A 39 0.10 9.02 -2.56
N PRO A 40 1.29 8.69 -3.11
CA PRO A 40 1.69 9.20 -4.44
C PRO A 40 0.75 8.80 -5.57
N TYR A 41 -0.04 7.76 -5.40
CA TYR A 41 -0.94 7.27 -6.46
C TYR A 41 -2.40 7.65 -6.21
N TYR A 42 -2.66 8.43 -5.17
CA TYR A 42 -4.02 8.86 -4.89
C TYR A 42 -4.61 9.65 -6.06
N SER A 43 -5.80 9.29 -6.48
CA SER A 43 -6.53 10.03 -7.50
C SER A 43 -8.04 9.88 -7.32
N GLY A 44 -8.50 10.04 -6.09
CA GLY A 44 -9.92 9.89 -5.75
C GLY A 44 -10.29 8.45 -5.50
N THR A 45 -11.52 8.10 -5.80
CA THR A 45 -12.04 6.75 -5.60
C THR A 45 -12.06 6.03 -6.95
N TRP A 46 -11.43 4.87 -6.99
CA TRP A 46 -11.46 4.03 -8.18
C TRP A 46 -12.63 3.07 -8.07
N ARG A 47 -13.25 2.76 -9.21
CA ARG A 47 -14.50 2.01 -9.19
C ARG A 47 -14.48 0.73 -10.01
N SER A 48 -13.29 0.25 -10.34
CA SER A 48 -13.16 -1.02 -11.06
C SER A 48 -11.84 -1.68 -10.73
N PRO A 49 -11.76 -3.02 -10.82
CA PRO A 49 -10.49 -3.72 -10.66
C PRO A 49 -9.43 -3.24 -11.66
N GLN A 50 -9.84 -2.88 -12.87
CA GLN A 50 -8.91 -2.39 -13.87
C GLN A 50 -8.23 -1.11 -13.46
N GLU A 51 -8.98 -0.19 -12.82
CA GLU A 51 -8.37 1.04 -12.30
C GLU A 51 -7.35 0.76 -11.20
N VAL A 52 -7.63 -0.21 -10.33
CA VAL A 52 -6.67 -0.60 -9.28
C VAL A 52 -5.39 -1.13 -9.93
N LEU A 53 -5.52 -1.95 -10.95
CA LEU A 53 -4.36 -2.47 -11.66
C LEU A 53 -3.56 -1.34 -12.30
N ASP A 54 -4.23 -0.49 -13.09
CA ASP A 54 -3.55 0.52 -13.90
C ASP A 54 -3.01 1.67 -13.06
N LYS A 55 -3.70 2.04 -11.99
CA LYS A 55 -3.37 3.25 -11.22
C LYS A 55 -2.62 2.95 -9.93
N LEU A 56 -2.59 1.72 -9.48
CA LEU A 56 -1.89 1.34 -8.26
C LEU A 56 -0.86 0.25 -8.48
N LEU A 57 -1.29 -0.94 -8.92
CA LEU A 57 -0.39 -2.09 -8.96
C LEU A 57 0.74 -1.91 -9.98
N VAL A 58 0.42 -1.42 -11.17
CA VAL A 58 1.43 -1.17 -12.20
C VAL A 58 2.39 -0.07 -11.76
N PRO A 59 1.92 1.10 -11.29
CA PRO A 59 2.85 2.13 -10.81
C PRO A 59 3.70 1.69 -9.63
N LEU A 60 3.17 0.89 -8.71
CA LEU A 60 3.96 0.36 -7.59
C LEU A 60 5.13 -0.47 -8.09
N MET A 61 4.87 -1.37 -9.04
CA MET A 61 5.93 -2.21 -9.62
C MET A 61 6.93 -1.40 -10.44
N ARG A 62 6.47 -0.34 -11.08
CA ARG A 62 7.33 0.54 -11.88
C ARG A 62 8.28 1.35 -10.98
N ASP A 63 7.78 1.86 -9.84
CA ASP A 63 8.51 2.85 -9.06
C ASP A 63 9.27 2.27 -7.86
N TRP A 64 8.93 1.05 -7.45
CA TRP A 64 9.50 0.45 -6.24
C TRP A 64 10.11 -0.91 -6.53
N ARG A 65 11.21 -1.20 -5.82
CA ARG A 65 11.86 -2.50 -5.80
C ARG A 65 11.40 -3.21 -4.54
N ASP A 66 10.95 -4.45 -4.68
CA ASP A 66 10.56 -5.29 -3.54
C ASP A 66 9.47 -4.65 -2.66
N PHE A 67 8.51 -3.98 -3.28
CA PHE A 67 7.39 -3.43 -2.52
C PHE A 67 6.55 -4.57 -1.95
N SER A 68 6.26 -4.48 -0.65
CA SER A 68 5.44 -5.49 0.01
C SER A 68 4.46 -4.83 0.97
N ALA A 69 3.32 -5.49 1.14
CA ALA A 69 2.33 -5.15 2.14
C ALA A 69 2.13 -6.39 3.00
N THR A 70 2.63 -6.36 4.22
CA THR A 70 2.55 -7.49 5.13
C THR A 70 1.53 -7.18 6.22
N ALA A 71 0.38 -7.87 6.19
CA ALA A 71 -0.65 -7.73 7.21
C ALA A 71 -0.40 -8.77 8.30
N HIS A 72 -0.42 -8.32 9.54
CA HIS A 72 -0.15 -9.22 10.68
C HIS A 72 -1.26 -9.21 11.72
N ASP A 73 -2.30 -8.42 11.55
CA ASP A 73 -3.38 -8.34 12.52
C ASP A 73 -4.69 -8.06 11.79
N PHE A 74 -5.77 -8.72 12.19
CA PHE A 74 -7.07 -8.60 11.54
C PHE A 74 -8.15 -8.47 12.59
N VAL A 75 -9.02 -7.47 12.42
CA VAL A 75 -10.19 -7.25 13.27
C VAL A 75 -11.40 -7.23 12.35
N ALA A 76 -12.38 -8.07 12.62
CA ALA A 76 -13.53 -8.21 11.76
C ALA A 76 -14.83 -8.05 12.54
N GLU A 77 -15.80 -7.41 11.91
CA GLU A 77 -17.15 -7.29 12.43
C GLU A 77 -18.11 -7.30 11.25
N GLY A 78 -18.96 -8.32 11.17
CA GLY A 78 -19.89 -8.46 10.05
C GLY A 78 -19.12 -8.61 8.73
N ASP A 79 -19.47 -7.79 7.76
CA ASP A 79 -18.84 -7.81 6.44
C ASP A 79 -17.60 -6.90 6.36
N ARG A 80 -17.19 -6.30 7.46
CA ARG A 80 -16.04 -5.39 7.49
C ARG A 80 -14.84 -6.03 8.16
N VAL A 81 -13.67 -5.77 7.58
CA VAL A 81 -12.40 -6.25 8.12
C VAL A 81 -11.44 -5.07 8.15
N VAL A 82 -10.71 -4.94 9.26
CA VAL A 82 -9.58 -4.02 9.34
C VAL A 82 -8.33 -4.86 9.42
N SER A 83 -7.37 -4.60 8.55
CA SER A 83 -6.08 -5.26 8.63
C SER A 83 -5.01 -4.24 8.94
N LEU A 84 -4.11 -4.61 9.84
CA LEU A 84 -3.00 -3.78 10.25
C LEU A 84 -1.71 -4.44 9.81
N GLY A 85 -0.80 -3.64 9.30
CA GLY A 85 0.45 -4.20 8.81
C GLY A 85 1.49 -3.16 8.49
N VAL A 86 2.44 -3.55 7.65
CA VAL A 86 3.59 -2.72 7.32
C VAL A 86 3.85 -2.80 5.81
N TYR A 87 4.03 -1.65 5.20
CA TYR A 87 4.60 -1.54 3.86
C TYR A 87 6.11 -1.49 3.97
N SER A 88 6.80 -2.09 3.01
CA SER A 88 8.23 -1.88 2.85
C SER A 88 8.58 -1.91 1.37
N GLY A 89 9.69 -1.27 1.03
CA GLY A 89 10.17 -1.23 -0.34
C GLY A 89 11.29 -0.23 -0.49
N THR A 90 11.92 -0.24 -1.67
CA THR A 90 12.98 0.69 -1.99
C THR A 90 12.58 1.44 -3.26
N ALA A 91 12.55 2.76 -3.17
CA ALA A 91 12.21 3.60 -4.33
C ALA A 91 13.33 3.51 -5.37
N LYS A 92 12.98 3.15 -6.60
CA LYS A 92 13.98 2.95 -7.66
C LYS A 92 14.69 4.24 -8.02
N ALA A 93 13.98 5.37 -8.00
CA ALA A 93 14.55 6.65 -8.43
C ALA A 93 15.56 7.21 -7.44
N THR A 94 15.42 6.92 -6.16
CA THR A 94 16.27 7.49 -5.11
C THR A 94 17.13 6.46 -4.41
N ASP A 95 16.81 5.18 -4.55
CA ASP A 95 17.43 4.07 -3.83
C ASP A 95 17.23 4.17 -2.31
N LYS A 96 16.22 4.92 -1.88
CA LYS A 96 15.86 5.03 -0.47
C LYS A 96 14.87 3.96 -0.08
N SER A 97 15.09 3.34 1.06
CA SER A 97 14.17 2.34 1.60
C SER A 97 13.11 3.00 2.48
N MET A 98 11.95 2.37 2.53
CA MET A 98 10.82 2.87 3.30
C MET A 98 10.19 1.71 4.05
N THR A 99 9.77 1.99 5.28
CA THR A 99 8.92 1.11 6.07
C THR A 99 7.84 1.99 6.69
N ALA A 100 6.58 1.68 6.46
CA ALA A 100 5.49 2.50 6.95
C ALA A 100 4.34 1.62 7.43
N PRO A 101 3.74 1.92 8.60
CA PRO A 101 2.56 1.17 9.05
C PRO A 101 1.37 1.48 8.18
N PHE A 102 0.47 0.52 8.06
CA PHE A 102 -0.80 0.76 7.36
C PHE A 102 -1.97 0.18 8.13
N ALA A 103 -3.14 0.74 7.84
CA ALA A 103 -4.42 0.15 8.16
C ALA A 103 -5.23 0.09 6.87
N HIS A 104 -5.78 -1.07 6.58
CA HIS A 104 -6.68 -1.27 5.44
C HIS A 104 -8.05 -1.59 5.98
N VAL A 105 -9.06 -0.88 5.47
CA VAL A 105 -10.45 -1.09 5.87
C VAL A 105 -11.18 -1.67 4.67
N TRP A 106 -11.70 -2.88 4.84
CA TRP A 106 -12.32 -3.66 3.77
C TRP A 106 -13.79 -3.88 4.05
N THR A 107 -14.60 -3.90 2.99
CA THR A 107 -15.95 -4.42 3.04
C THR A 107 -16.00 -5.59 2.06
N VAL A 108 -16.49 -6.74 2.54
CA VAL A 108 -16.54 -7.97 1.75
C VAL A 108 -17.99 -8.45 1.72
N ARG A 109 -18.52 -8.66 0.51
CA ARG A 109 -19.87 -9.16 0.34
C ARG A 109 -19.88 -10.21 -0.76
N ASP A 110 -20.60 -11.30 -0.51
CA ASP A 110 -20.75 -12.39 -1.47
C ASP A 110 -19.40 -12.89 -1.99
N GLY A 111 -18.41 -12.97 -1.07
CA GLY A 111 -17.10 -13.50 -1.38
C GLY A 111 -16.19 -12.57 -2.17
N ARG A 112 -16.57 -11.30 -2.31
CA ARG A 112 -15.76 -10.32 -3.04
C ARG A 112 -15.61 -9.03 -2.27
N ILE A 113 -14.49 -8.36 -2.51
CA ILE A 113 -14.19 -7.07 -1.90
C ILE A 113 -14.96 -5.99 -2.65
N THR A 114 -15.84 -5.29 -1.93
CA THR A 114 -16.68 -4.25 -2.52
C THR A 114 -16.20 -2.86 -2.16
N LYS A 115 -15.40 -2.72 -1.08
CA LYS A 115 -14.90 -1.41 -0.66
C LYS A 115 -13.57 -1.57 0.04
N PHE A 116 -12.69 -0.61 -0.19
CA PHE A 116 -11.36 -0.57 0.40
C PHE A 116 -10.97 0.87 0.70
N GLY A 117 -10.43 1.09 1.89
CA GLY A 117 -9.83 2.36 2.27
C GLY A 117 -8.46 2.11 2.87
N MET A 118 -7.47 2.93 2.49
CA MET A 118 -6.11 2.76 2.96
C MET A 118 -5.67 3.97 3.76
N TYR A 119 -5.02 3.70 4.89
CA TYR A 119 -4.44 4.70 5.78
C TYR A 119 -3.01 4.31 6.06
N THR A 120 -2.09 5.25 5.92
CA THR A 120 -0.66 4.98 6.14
C THR A 120 0.06 6.25 6.51
N ASP A 121 1.29 6.11 6.95
CA ASP A 121 2.17 7.25 7.17
C ASP A 121 2.70 7.71 5.81
N THR A 122 1.96 8.60 5.18
CA THR A 122 2.31 9.06 3.84
C THR A 122 3.60 9.87 3.81
N ALA A 123 3.96 10.50 4.92
CA ALA A 123 5.22 11.25 4.98
C ALA A 123 6.42 10.32 4.73
N LYS A 124 6.39 9.13 5.30
CA LYS A 124 7.47 8.16 5.09
C LYS A 124 7.58 7.72 3.65
N VAL A 125 6.43 7.52 3.00
CA VAL A 125 6.39 7.10 1.60
C VAL A 125 6.93 8.21 0.70
N LEU A 126 6.44 9.42 0.89
CA LEU A 126 6.86 10.57 0.08
C LEU A 126 8.33 10.90 0.30
N GLU A 127 8.83 10.75 1.52
CA GLU A 127 10.24 11.01 1.82
C GLU A 127 11.15 10.08 1.04
N ALA A 128 10.77 8.80 0.91
CA ALA A 128 11.56 7.86 0.13
C ALA A 128 11.58 8.20 -1.36
N LEU A 129 10.51 8.81 -1.86
CA LEU A 129 10.43 9.21 -3.27
C LEU A 129 11.09 10.55 -3.55
N ALA A 130 11.33 11.36 -2.52
CA ALA A 130 11.90 12.69 -2.69
C ALA A 130 13.37 12.59 -3.08
N PRO A 131 13.83 13.38 -4.07
CA PRO A 131 15.22 13.35 -4.47
C PRO A 131 16.14 13.71 -3.33
N HIS A 132 17.37 13.18 -3.38
CA HIS A 132 18.41 13.61 -2.45
C HIS A 132 18.68 15.09 -2.65
N SER A 133 18.85 15.82 -1.56
CA SER A 133 19.17 17.25 -1.60
C SER A 133 20.45 17.49 -0.83
N SER A 134 20.92 18.73 -0.83
CA SER A 134 22.09 19.06 -0.04
C SER A 134 21.83 18.83 1.46
N GLU A 135 20.59 18.87 1.86
CA GLU A 135 20.20 18.62 3.24
C GLU A 135 20.20 17.12 3.57
N ASP A 136 20.22 16.30 2.57
CA ASP A 136 20.29 14.85 2.74
C ASP A 136 21.72 14.34 2.82
N LYS A 137 22.67 15.23 2.93
CA LYS A 137 24.06 14.85 3.08
C LYS A 137 24.26 14.06 4.35
N PRO A 138 25.30 13.24 4.39
CA PRO A 138 25.59 12.47 5.60
C PRO A 138 25.56 13.34 6.83
N ALA A 139 25.06 12.78 7.87
CA ALA A 139 24.96 13.49 9.14
C ALA A 139 26.31 14.00 9.60
N SER A 140 27.38 13.32 9.27
CA SER A 140 28.70 13.78 9.66
C SER A 140 29.04 15.14 9.07
N ALA A 141 28.63 15.41 7.82
CA ALA A 141 28.88 16.71 7.24
C ALA A 141 28.11 17.80 7.98
N PHE A 142 26.92 17.49 8.36
CA PHE A 142 26.05 18.44 9.02
C PHE A 142 26.45 18.63 10.46
N ARG A 143 26.82 17.55 11.10
CA ARG A 143 27.14 17.59 12.53
C ARG A 143 28.49 18.14 12.83
N SER A 144 29.42 17.96 11.96
CA SER A 144 30.71 18.60 12.11
C SER A 144 30.54 20.10 12.06
N ASP A 145 29.49 20.53 11.41
CA ASP A 145 29.15 21.94 11.44
C ASP A 145 28.72 22.39 12.81
N ALA A 146 28.02 21.54 13.50
CA ALA A 146 27.54 21.89 14.83
C ALA A 146 28.67 22.07 15.81
N SER A 147 29.76 21.44 15.53
CA SER A 147 30.95 21.64 16.37
C SER A 147 31.68 22.91 16.05
N ARG A 148 31.24 23.57 15.07
CA ARG A 148 31.82 24.79 14.58
C ARG A 148 31.13 25.94 15.21
#